data_694dc7840c3ab72f40294420240b2594
#
_entry.id   694dc7840c3ab72f40294420240b2594
#
_cell.length_a   1.000
_cell.length_b   1.000
_cell.length_c   1.000
_cell.angle_alpha   90.00
_cell.angle_beta   90.00
_cell.angle_gamma   90.00
#
_symmetry.space_group_name_H-M   'P 1'
#
loop_
_entity.id
_entity.type
_entity.pdbx_description
1 polymer ?
#
loop_
_entity_poly.entity_id
_entity_poly.type
_entity_poly.pdbx_seq_one_letter_code
_entity_poly.pdbx_strand_id
1 'polypeptide(L)'
;MKKRLLPLAGLLLCGMSALNAQTAYECDFSDGMEGFTTHDIDGRTPNSAAQEYGFAPGIAWQVMQVDRNPAAVSNSSYTPIGLAEDWLITPAIVVGEGQTLTFKSQTVSLSTTTKIGKLDVLVSTTGVETTDFTNVLDENLSIRSDLAKYSYDLSAFAGQTIYIAFVNVSMNKDFLVIDDIFVGIPPVAEMTLSYQRLQENAAAGQRLSGTVTAGGATTITEYTATLTCGDFTTSRTYEGLSVEPNASHTFTFNESLPAPTPGEPQNFTVSVTINKGESIQEEGCIFTQAYQPTKRVVVEELTGTWCGFCVRGIYYMEQMNENYPDNFIGIAVHGGDPMQVNSYMNYLSAYTTGYPFCMAMRDTGTEGDPQSMPTFYNTHINKPGWADVSIYAEWADENKTSMHTQTATTFATSGSNIGMQLALVIIENDVNKPGDSNYNQSNYYSGGGYGPMGGFENLPASIPAAQMYYQEVARAIYDDIETGIIGSIPENIERDVTYKYYRELNLPSNVLVSENCQVVALLIDVQSGKIVNAAKCDISDYNSAVTATKGDAFASRAYRTGDGIRVEADLTTSATTTVEVYAMDGTLVYKASPRKAEGLTTIDCPVKGRGAYIVRVTADGNVQTHKVIL
;
A
#
# COMPACT_ATOMS: atom_id res chain seq x y z
N MET A 1 12.30 -2.36 -26.12
CA MET A 1 11.22 -3.15 -26.72
C MET A 1 11.49 -4.63 -26.49
N LYS A 2 10.91 -5.23 -25.46
CA LYS A 2 10.75 -6.69 -25.30
C LYS A 2 9.48 -6.86 -24.47
N LYS A 3 8.41 -7.26 -25.15
CA LYS A 3 7.14 -7.70 -24.52
C LYS A 3 7.44 -8.88 -23.61
N ARG A 4 7.11 -8.78 -22.34
CA ARG A 4 7.03 -9.93 -21.43
C ARG A 4 5.59 -10.41 -21.40
N LEU A 5 5.37 -11.59 -21.99
CA LEU A 5 4.17 -12.38 -21.79
C LEU A 5 4.20 -12.96 -20.36
N LEU A 6 3.15 -12.68 -19.60
CA LEU A 6 2.86 -13.41 -18.36
C LEU A 6 2.32 -14.81 -18.72
N PRO A 7 2.67 -15.86 -17.97
CA PRO A 7 2.08 -17.17 -18.19
C PRO A 7 0.66 -17.23 -17.61
N LEU A 8 -0.31 -17.46 -18.49
CA LEU A 8 -1.67 -17.86 -18.15
C LEU A 8 -1.63 -19.21 -17.42
N ALA A 9 -2.10 -19.27 -16.19
CA ALA A 9 -2.36 -20.53 -15.50
C ALA A 9 -3.50 -21.26 -16.21
N GLY A 10 -3.29 -22.56 -16.45
CA GLY A 10 -4.12 -23.35 -17.33
C GLY A 10 -5.55 -23.54 -16.86
N LEU A 11 -6.50 -23.09 -17.66
CA LEU A 11 -7.87 -23.54 -17.64
C LEU A 11 -7.96 -24.89 -18.41
N LEU A 12 -8.45 -25.91 -17.73
CA LEU A 12 -8.89 -27.15 -18.39
C LEU A 12 -10.16 -26.83 -19.20
N LEU A 13 -10.04 -26.72 -20.51
CA LEU A 13 -11.19 -26.63 -21.41
C LEU A 13 -11.85 -28.02 -21.52
N CYS A 14 -13.03 -28.17 -20.94
CA CYS A 14 -14.02 -29.13 -21.44
C CYS A 14 -14.77 -28.46 -22.60
N GLY A 15 -14.76 -29.09 -23.76
CA GLY A 15 -15.24 -28.51 -24.99
C GLY A 15 -16.72 -28.11 -24.97
N MET A 16 -16.96 -26.90 -25.40
CA MET A 16 -18.24 -26.47 -25.97
C MET A 16 -17.96 -25.60 -27.20
N SER A 17 -18.81 -25.77 -28.20
CA SER A 17 -18.82 -25.18 -29.52
C SER A 17 -18.40 -23.73 -29.59
N ALA A 18 -17.48 -23.43 -30.49
CA ALA A 18 -17.04 -22.08 -30.84
C ALA A 18 -18.22 -21.22 -31.35
N LEU A 19 -18.80 -20.45 -30.47
CA LEU A 19 -19.30 -19.11 -30.78
C LEU A 19 -18.07 -18.21 -30.77
N ASN A 20 -17.85 -17.47 -31.85
CA ASN A 20 -16.79 -16.48 -31.95
C ASN A 20 -16.93 -15.48 -30.78
N ALA A 21 -16.19 -15.71 -29.70
CA ALA A 21 -16.07 -14.75 -28.62
C ALA A 21 -15.27 -13.56 -29.18
N GLN A 22 -15.97 -12.53 -29.60
CA GLN A 22 -15.36 -11.26 -29.93
C GLN A 22 -14.75 -10.71 -28.63
N THR A 23 -13.49 -10.33 -28.67
CA THR A 23 -12.73 -9.87 -27.52
C THR A 23 -13.49 -8.71 -26.85
N ALA A 24 -13.89 -8.89 -25.60
CA ALA A 24 -14.47 -7.82 -24.81
C ALA A 24 -13.45 -6.67 -24.63
N TYR A 25 -13.93 -5.45 -24.53
CA TYR A 25 -13.12 -4.30 -24.13
C TYR A 25 -13.29 -4.09 -22.64
N GLU A 26 -12.16 -3.95 -21.94
CA GLU A 26 -12.13 -3.71 -20.50
C GLU A 26 -11.10 -2.62 -20.19
N CYS A 27 -11.41 -1.74 -19.23
CA CYS A 27 -10.50 -0.74 -18.69
C CYS A 27 -10.88 -0.42 -17.24
N ASP A 28 -9.94 -0.69 -16.33
CA ASP A 28 -9.99 -0.35 -14.90
C ASP A 28 -9.04 0.80 -14.53
N PHE A 29 -8.48 1.45 -15.53
CA PHE A 29 -7.52 2.55 -15.40
C PHE A 29 -6.22 2.23 -14.64
N SER A 30 -5.92 0.97 -14.32
CA SER A 30 -4.68 0.55 -13.67
C SER A 30 -3.44 0.86 -14.51
N ASP A 31 -3.58 0.79 -15.84
CA ASP A 31 -2.55 1.14 -16.83
C ASP A 31 -2.65 2.61 -17.31
N GLY A 32 -3.47 3.44 -16.65
CA GLY A 32 -3.71 4.82 -17.04
C GLY A 32 -4.78 4.99 -18.12
N MET A 33 -4.71 6.07 -18.89
CA MET A 33 -5.66 6.40 -19.98
C MET A 33 -5.03 6.23 -21.36
N GLU A 34 -4.11 5.29 -21.57
CA GLU A 34 -3.51 5.08 -22.90
C GLU A 34 -4.58 4.69 -23.92
N GLY A 35 -4.63 5.42 -25.04
CA GLY A 35 -5.60 5.22 -26.11
C GLY A 35 -6.91 5.99 -25.96
N PHE A 36 -7.20 6.58 -24.80
CA PHE A 36 -8.33 7.50 -24.65
C PHE A 36 -8.05 8.86 -25.28
N THR A 37 -9.12 9.52 -25.74
CA THR A 37 -9.08 10.92 -26.19
C THR A 37 -9.87 11.77 -25.19
N THR A 38 -9.35 12.93 -24.81
CA THR A 38 -10.04 13.87 -23.92
C THR A 38 -10.17 15.24 -24.57
N HIS A 39 -11.32 15.92 -24.34
CA HIS A 39 -11.50 17.31 -24.76
C HIS A 39 -12.06 18.12 -23.58
N ASP A 40 -11.38 19.21 -23.25
CA ASP A 40 -11.87 20.30 -22.39
C ASP A 40 -12.53 21.34 -23.30
N ILE A 41 -13.86 21.32 -23.40
CA ILE A 41 -14.61 22.23 -24.29
C ILE A 41 -14.93 23.53 -23.56
N ASP A 42 -15.13 23.48 -22.25
CA ASP A 42 -15.49 24.67 -21.48
C ASP A 42 -14.29 25.61 -21.21
N GLY A 43 -13.05 25.08 -21.23
CA GLY A 43 -11.80 25.85 -21.06
C GLY A 43 -11.71 26.60 -19.73
N ARG A 44 -12.43 26.14 -18.68
CA ARG A 44 -12.56 26.87 -17.41
C ARG A 44 -11.37 26.65 -16.50
N THR A 45 -11.16 27.61 -15.63
CA THR A 45 -10.11 27.50 -14.60
C THR A 45 -10.65 26.76 -13.39
N PRO A 46 -10.08 25.59 -13.01
CA PRO A 46 -10.42 24.89 -11.77
C PRO A 46 -10.24 25.81 -10.55
N ASN A 47 -11.09 25.69 -9.55
CA ASN A 47 -10.95 26.43 -8.30
C ASN A 47 -9.71 25.96 -7.51
N SER A 48 -9.31 26.70 -6.47
CA SER A 48 -8.09 26.38 -5.70
C SER A 48 -8.11 24.97 -5.08
N ALA A 49 -9.27 24.50 -4.64
CA ALA A 49 -9.40 23.16 -4.06
C ALA A 49 -9.18 22.06 -5.12
N ALA A 50 -9.72 22.21 -6.34
CA ALA A 50 -9.47 21.26 -7.42
C ALA A 50 -8.01 21.30 -7.93
N GLN A 51 -7.37 22.48 -7.89
CA GLN A 51 -5.96 22.63 -8.26
C GLN A 51 -5.01 21.86 -7.31
N GLU A 52 -5.36 21.70 -6.04
CA GLU A 52 -4.61 20.89 -5.07
C GLU A 52 -4.57 19.41 -5.46
N TYR A 53 -5.54 18.94 -6.25
CA TYR A 53 -5.60 17.59 -6.82
C TYR A 53 -5.04 17.48 -8.24
N GLY A 54 -4.32 18.50 -8.71
CA GLY A 54 -3.64 18.49 -10.00
C GLY A 54 -4.46 18.97 -11.18
N PHE A 55 -5.72 19.40 -10.99
CA PHE A 55 -6.50 19.96 -12.09
C PHE A 55 -5.99 21.35 -12.50
N ALA A 56 -5.85 21.55 -13.80
CA ALA A 56 -5.43 22.80 -14.43
C ALA A 56 -6.30 23.04 -15.67
N PRO A 57 -6.35 24.29 -16.21
CA PRO A 57 -7.02 24.55 -17.49
C PRO A 57 -6.49 23.63 -18.60
N GLY A 58 -7.39 23.01 -19.36
CA GLY A 58 -7.08 22.04 -20.40
C GLY A 58 -7.03 20.59 -19.95
N ILE A 59 -7.18 20.28 -18.65
CA ILE A 59 -7.30 18.93 -18.14
C ILE A 59 -8.77 18.58 -17.95
N ALA A 60 -9.38 17.89 -18.92
CA ALA A 60 -10.76 17.42 -18.86
C ALA A 60 -10.90 16.23 -17.89
N TRP A 61 -10.00 15.23 -18.04
CA TRP A 61 -9.96 14.02 -17.25
C TRP A 61 -8.52 13.62 -16.92
N GLN A 62 -8.32 13.01 -15.78
CA GLN A 62 -7.03 12.43 -15.36
C GLN A 62 -7.26 11.18 -14.50
N VAL A 63 -6.28 10.27 -14.44
CA VAL A 63 -6.35 9.12 -13.52
C VAL A 63 -5.96 9.57 -12.13
N MET A 64 -6.78 9.21 -11.15
CA MET A 64 -6.54 9.46 -9.73
C MET A 64 -6.87 8.21 -8.92
N GLN A 65 -6.28 8.10 -7.73
CA GLN A 65 -6.68 7.08 -6.76
C GLN A 65 -8.00 7.51 -6.08
N VAL A 66 -9.03 6.70 -6.23
CA VAL A 66 -10.33 6.87 -5.58
C VAL A 66 -10.62 5.59 -4.80
N ASP A 67 -10.73 5.69 -3.46
CA ASP A 67 -10.92 4.53 -2.59
C ASP A 67 -9.90 3.40 -2.83
N ARG A 68 -8.62 3.75 -3.07
CA ARG A 68 -7.49 2.84 -3.36
C ARG A 68 -7.54 2.17 -4.73
N ASN A 69 -8.39 2.65 -5.61
CA ASN A 69 -8.53 2.15 -6.97
C ASN A 69 -8.24 3.26 -7.98
N PRO A 70 -7.41 3.03 -9.02
CA PRO A 70 -7.19 4.02 -10.06
C PRO A 70 -8.48 4.18 -10.87
N ALA A 71 -8.92 5.41 -11.10
CA ALA A 71 -10.12 5.72 -11.85
C ALA A 71 -9.95 7.00 -12.66
N ALA A 72 -10.70 7.17 -13.74
CA ALA A 72 -10.77 8.43 -14.47
C ALA A 72 -11.64 9.44 -13.71
N VAL A 73 -11.09 10.63 -13.48
CA VAL A 73 -11.75 11.70 -12.71
C VAL A 73 -11.79 12.99 -13.51
N SER A 74 -12.97 13.63 -13.55
CA SER A 74 -13.18 14.98 -14.10
C SER A 74 -13.65 15.92 -13.01
N ASN A 75 -13.29 17.21 -13.14
CA ASN A 75 -13.67 18.29 -12.23
C ASN A 75 -14.85 19.09 -12.79
N SER A 76 -15.71 19.62 -11.91
CA SER A 76 -16.74 20.60 -12.28
C SER A 76 -16.80 21.82 -11.35
N SER A 77 -15.77 21.99 -10.52
CA SER A 77 -15.66 23.11 -9.59
C SER A 77 -14.67 24.15 -10.12
N TYR A 78 -15.22 25.24 -10.70
CA TYR A 78 -14.49 26.27 -11.41
C TYR A 78 -14.61 27.66 -10.75
N THR A 79 -13.72 28.56 -11.11
CA THR A 79 -13.76 29.96 -10.76
C THR A 79 -13.63 30.84 -12.02
N PRO A 80 -14.69 31.55 -12.46
CA PRO A 80 -16.06 31.58 -11.89
C PRO A 80 -16.82 30.26 -12.11
N ILE A 81 -17.83 30.00 -11.26
CA ILE A 81 -18.71 28.82 -11.39
C ILE A 81 -19.32 28.75 -12.78
N GLY A 82 -19.33 27.55 -13.38
CA GLY A 82 -19.90 27.28 -14.68
C GLY A 82 -20.15 25.80 -14.90
N LEU A 83 -20.79 25.48 -16.01
CA LEU A 83 -21.04 24.11 -16.45
C LEU A 83 -19.71 23.50 -16.92
N ALA A 84 -19.44 22.26 -16.56
CA ALA A 84 -18.39 21.45 -17.16
C ALA A 84 -18.86 20.96 -18.55
N GLU A 85 -17.92 20.80 -19.46
CA GLU A 85 -18.12 20.15 -20.76
C GLU A 85 -16.83 19.40 -21.10
N ASP A 86 -16.56 18.37 -20.25
CA ASP A 86 -15.33 17.59 -20.25
C ASP A 86 -15.58 16.19 -20.81
N TRP A 87 -14.93 15.86 -21.90
CA TRP A 87 -15.09 14.62 -22.65
C TRP A 87 -14.01 13.61 -22.34
N LEU A 88 -14.39 12.35 -22.09
CA LEU A 88 -13.55 11.16 -22.04
C LEU A 88 -14.05 10.19 -23.11
N ILE A 89 -13.24 9.90 -24.11
CA ILE A 89 -13.62 9.09 -25.27
C ILE A 89 -12.75 7.84 -25.31
N THR A 90 -13.41 6.66 -25.36
CA THR A 90 -12.72 5.37 -25.43
C THR A 90 -11.93 5.21 -26.74
N PRO A 91 -10.94 4.29 -26.77
CA PRO A 91 -10.44 3.75 -28.02
C PRO A 91 -11.55 3.14 -28.88
N ALA A 92 -11.24 2.83 -30.15
CA ALA A 92 -12.16 2.15 -31.06
C ALA A 92 -12.54 0.76 -30.53
N ILE A 93 -13.84 0.47 -30.44
CA ILE A 93 -14.39 -0.78 -29.94
C ILE A 93 -15.24 -1.43 -31.05
N VAL A 94 -14.98 -2.70 -31.37
CA VAL A 94 -15.79 -3.47 -32.30
C VAL A 94 -16.88 -4.19 -31.53
N VAL A 95 -18.15 -3.82 -31.72
CA VAL A 95 -19.30 -4.38 -31.00
C VAL A 95 -19.76 -5.68 -31.61
N GLY A 96 -19.93 -6.72 -30.80
CA GLY A 96 -20.53 -8.01 -31.18
C GLY A 96 -22.04 -8.07 -30.90
N GLU A 97 -22.68 -9.18 -31.32
CA GLU A 97 -24.10 -9.42 -30.99
C GLU A 97 -24.30 -9.62 -29.49
N GLY A 98 -25.32 -9.02 -28.91
CA GLY A 98 -25.70 -9.16 -27.50
C GLY A 98 -24.75 -8.50 -26.51
N GLN A 99 -23.82 -7.65 -26.98
CA GLN A 99 -22.91 -6.95 -26.10
C GLN A 99 -23.59 -5.72 -25.48
N THR A 100 -23.15 -5.42 -24.26
CA THR A 100 -23.57 -4.26 -23.48
C THR A 100 -22.35 -3.44 -23.07
N LEU A 101 -22.54 -2.13 -22.90
CA LEU A 101 -21.63 -1.28 -22.14
C LEU A 101 -21.99 -1.40 -20.66
N THR A 102 -21.03 -1.65 -19.80
CA THR A 102 -21.17 -1.38 -18.37
C THR A 102 -20.01 -0.52 -17.88
N PHE A 103 -20.26 0.31 -16.88
CA PHE A 103 -19.22 1.08 -16.18
C PHE A 103 -19.70 1.41 -14.76
N LYS A 104 -18.76 1.74 -13.88
CA LYS A 104 -19.06 2.27 -12.55
C LYS A 104 -18.86 3.78 -12.53
N SER A 105 -19.67 4.48 -11.74
CA SER A 105 -19.52 5.93 -11.55
C SER A 105 -19.99 6.37 -10.19
N GLN A 106 -19.35 7.41 -9.65
CA GLN A 106 -19.73 8.12 -8.44
C GLN A 106 -19.31 9.59 -8.50
N THR A 107 -19.80 10.40 -7.56
CA THR A 107 -19.25 11.73 -7.29
C THR A 107 -18.42 11.70 -6.01
N VAL A 108 -17.27 12.37 -6.04
CA VAL A 108 -16.43 12.62 -4.85
C VAL A 108 -16.50 14.09 -4.50
N SER A 109 -16.94 14.39 -3.28
CA SER A 109 -17.13 15.78 -2.83
C SER A 109 -15.92 16.22 -2.00
N LEU A 110 -15.40 17.42 -2.29
CA LEU A 110 -14.35 18.09 -1.50
C LEU A 110 -14.89 18.74 -0.21
N SER A 111 -16.17 18.55 0.07
CA SER A 111 -16.85 19.09 1.26
C SER A 111 -17.72 18.02 1.91
N THR A 112 -18.19 18.28 3.12
CA THR A 112 -19.09 17.37 3.85
C THR A 112 -20.50 17.27 3.25
N THR A 113 -20.79 18.03 2.19
CA THR A 113 -22.10 18.05 1.53
C THR A 113 -22.07 17.12 0.33
N THR A 114 -22.89 16.06 0.36
CA THR A 114 -23.10 15.17 -0.78
C THR A 114 -23.60 15.94 -2.00
N LYS A 115 -22.95 15.76 -3.14
CA LYS A 115 -23.29 16.41 -4.41
C LYS A 115 -23.74 15.36 -5.42
N ILE A 116 -24.65 15.73 -6.31
CA ILE A 116 -25.11 14.89 -7.42
C ILE A 116 -24.56 15.49 -8.70
N GLY A 117 -23.70 14.74 -9.38
CA GLY A 117 -23.14 15.10 -10.68
C GLY A 117 -24.09 14.78 -11.84
N LYS A 118 -23.68 15.19 -13.03
CA LYS A 118 -24.37 14.94 -14.29
C LYS A 118 -23.40 14.41 -15.33
N LEU A 119 -23.80 13.35 -16.02
CA LEU A 119 -23.03 12.66 -17.03
C LEU A 119 -23.87 12.45 -18.29
N ASP A 120 -23.33 12.72 -19.46
CA ASP A 120 -23.88 12.23 -20.72
C ASP A 120 -23.06 11.02 -21.20
N VAL A 121 -23.74 10.02 -21.77
CA VAL A 121 -23.13 8.82 -22.35
C VAL A 121 -23.53 8.76 -23.82
N LEU A 122 -22.54 8.92 -24.69
CA LEU A 122 -22.77 9.09 -26.13
C LEU A 122 -21.96 8.07 -26.94
N VAL A 123 -22.40 7.77 -28.15
CA VAL A 123 -21.72 6.86 -29.08
C VAL A 123 -21.51 7.52 -30.44
N SER A 124 -20.28 7.38 -30.95
CA SER A 124 -19.91 7.69 -32.34
C SER A 124 -19.60 6.41 -33.10
N THR A 125 -19.98 6.36 -34.38
CA THR A 125 -19.61 5.31 -35.34
C THR A 125 -18.64 5.81 -36.42
N THR A 126 -18.18 7.05 -36.33
CA THR A 126 -17.42 7.73 -37.38
C THR A 126 -16.04 8.22 -36.93
N GLY A 127 -15.90 8.71 -35.70
CA GLY A 127 -14.65 9.27 -35.20
C GLY A 127 -14.72 9.72 -33.76
N VAL A 128 -13.73 10.50 -33.33
CA VAL A 128 -13.49 10.95 -31.96
C VAL A 128 -13.73 12.46 -31.75
N GLU A 129 -14.12 13.19 -32.81
CA GLU A 129 -14.48 14.59 -32.67
C GLU A 129 -15.83 14.71 -31.96
N THR A 130 -16.03 15.72 -31.12
CA THR A 130 -17.26 15.87 -30.33
C THR A 130 -18.52 15.91 -31.20
N THR A 131 -18.42 16.39 -32.44
CA THR A 131 -19.50 16.42 -33.43
C THR A 131 -19.86 15.05 -34.03
N ASP A 132 -19.01 14.04 -33.86
CA ASP A 132 -19.25 12.67 -34.34
C ASP A 132 -20.23 11.89 -33.46
N PHE A 133 -20.44 12.31 -32.22
CA PHE A 133 -21.26 11.63 -31.21
C PHE A 133 -22.73 12.00 -31.37
N THR A 134 -23.40 11.35 -32.32
CA THR A 134 -24.80 11.60 -32.65
C THR A 134 -25.79 10.61 -32.02
N ASN A 135 -25.29 9.53 -31.42
CA ASN A 135 -26.13 8.54 -30.75
C ASN A 135 -26.04 8.75 -29.23
N VAL A 136 -27.18 8.95 -28.58
CA VAL A 136 -27.28 9.20 -27.14
C VAL A 136 -27.71 7.91 -26.45
N LEU A 137 -26.90 7.39 -25.53
CA LEU A 137 -27.29 6.29 -24.63
C LEU A 137 -27.97 6.84 -23.38
N ASP A 138 -27.47 7.92 -22.82
CA ASP A 138 -28.11 8.64 -21.72
C ASP A 138 -27.70 10.12 -21.75
N GLU A 139 -28.56 11.00 -21.30
CA GLU A 139 -28.36 12.44 -21.23
C GLU A 139 -28.74 12.96 -19.83
N ASN A 140 -27.84 13.75 -19.23
CA ASN A 140 -28.05 14.30 -17.88
C ASN A 140 -28.22 13.21 -16.79
N LEU A 141 -27.62 12.03 -16.96
CA LEU A 141 -27.62 10.96 -15.98
C LEU A 141 -27.18 11.49 -14.61
N SER A 142 -27.98 11.22 -13.58
CA SER A 142 -27.65 11.67 -12.22
C SER A 142 -26.67 10.71 -11.55
N ILE A 143 -25.47 11.16 -11.28
CA ILE A 143 -24.43 10.40 -10.59
C ILE A 143 -24.40 10.83 -9.12
N ARG A 144 -24.55 9.85 -8.21
CA ARG A 144 -24.53 10.03 -6.76
C ARG A 144 -23.15 9.76 -6.18
N SER A 145 -23.01 9.93 -4.87
CA SER A 145 -21.76 9.66 -4.13
C SER A 145 -21.51 8.18 -3.84
N ASP A 146 -22.53 7.33 -3.94
CA ASP A 146 -22.38 5.87 -3.86
C ASP A 146 -21.93 5.34 -5.23
N LEU A 147 -20.91 4.50 -5.24
CA LEU A 147 -20.40 3.88 -6.46
C LEU A 147 -21.47 2.96 -7.04
N ALA A 148 -22.01 3.32 -8.20
CA ALA A 148 -23.07 2.60 -8.87
C ALA A 148 -22.62 2.07 -10.23
N LYS A 149 -23.12 0.89 -10.61
CA LYS A 149 -22.94 0.29 -11.94
C LYS A 149 -24.06 0.71 -12.87
N TYR A 150 -23.70 1.11 -14.08
CA TYR A 150 -24.62 1.49 -15.17
C TYR A 150 -24.47 0.50 -16.32
N SER A 151 -25.55 0.24 -17.07
CA SER A 151 -25.55 -0.73 -18.16
C SER A 151 -26.42 -0.24 -19.33
N TYR A 152 -25.93 -0.38 -20.56
CA TYR A 152 -26.58 0.03 -21.79
C TYR A 152 -26.47 -1.05 -22.86
N ASP A 153 -27.57 -1.41 -23.51
CA ASP A 153 -27.58 -2.33 -24.63
C ASP A 153 -26.93 -1.70 -25.86
N LEU A 154 -25.95 -2.38 -26.44
CA LEU A 154 -25.24 -1.98 -27.65
C LEU A 154 -25.69 -2.72 -28.90
N SER A 155 -26.77 -3.51 -28.86
CA SER A 155 -27.27 -4.32 -29.99
C SER A 155 -27.48 -3.53 -31.28
N ALA A 156 -27.84 -2.25 -31.17
CA ALA A 156 -28.02 -1.34 -32.33
C ALA A 156 -26.67 -1.10 -33.09
N PHE A 157 -25.54 -1.37 -32.48
CA PHE A 157 -24.19 -1.15 -33.03
C PHE A 157 -23.49 -2.47 -33.38
N ALA A 158 -24.17 -3.60 -33.31
CA ALA A 158 -23.57 -4.92 -33.60
C ALA A 158 -22.91 -4.95 -34.98
N GLY A 159 -21.66 -5.41 -35.05
CA GLY A 159 -20.83 -5.45 -36.25
C GLY A 159 -20.16 -4.14 -36.60
N GLN A 160 -20.40 -3.05 -35.86
CA GLN A 160 -19.80 -1.75 -36.10
C GLN A 160 -18.60 -1.50 -35.17
N THR A 161 -17.70 -0.63 -35.62
CA THR A 161 -16.68 -0.02 -34.75
C THR A 161 -17.26 1.26 -34.18
N ILE A 162 -17.22 1.41 -32.86
CA ILE A 162 -17.75 2.56 -32.14
C ILE A 162 -16.70 3.19 -31.25
N TYR A 163 -16.98 4.42 -30.83
CA TYR A 163 -16.32 5.15 -29.75
C TYR A 163 -17.39 5.55 -28.75
N ILE A 164 -17.08 5.45 -27.46
CA ILE A 164 -18.01 5.82 -26.39
C ILE A 164 -17.45 7.06 -25.69
N ALA A 165 -18.28 8.08 -25.55
CA ALA A 165 -17.92 9.28 -24.79
C ALA A 165 -18.68 9.34 -23.46
N PHE A 166 -17.94 9.62 -22.41
CA PHE A 166 -18.45 10.04 -21.10
C PHE A 166 -18.20 11.53 -20.96
N VAL A 167 -19.26 12.31 -20.89
CA VAL A 167 -19.17 13.77 -20.85
C VAL A 167 -19.64 14.28 -19.49
N ASN A 168 -18.72 14.87 -18.71
CA ASN A 168 -19.10 15.54 -17.48
C ASN A 168 -19.82 16.84 -17.81
N VAL A 169 -21.11 16.90 -17.53
CA VAL A 169 -21.97 18.09 -17.69
C VAL A 169 -22.46 18.64 -16.35
N SER A 170 -21.66 18.47 -15.31
CA SER A 170 -21.95 18.94 -13.95
C SER A 170 -21.65 20.44 -13.80
N MET A 171 -22.22 21.05 -12.77
CA MET A 171 -21.92 22.44 -12.39
C MET A 171 -21.70 22.53 -10.87
N ASN A 172 -20.46 22.81 -10.45
CA ASN A 172 -20.04 22.93 -9.05
C ASN A 172 -20.40 21.69 -8.19
N LYS A 173 -20.04 20.50 -8.71
CA LYS A 173 -20.28 19.19 -8.08
C LYS A 173 -19.01 18.46 -7.68
N ASP A 174 -17.87 19.18 -7.67
CA ASP A 174 -16.54 18.68 -7.42
C ASP A 174 -16.14 17.61 -8.46
N PHE A 175 -15.85 16.38 -8.05
CA PHE A 175 -15.33 15.37 -8.94
C PHE A 175 -16.39 14.37 -9.39
N LEU A 176 -16.35 14.00 -10.66
CA LEU A 176 -17.08 12.89 -11.26
C LEU A 176 -16.09 11.81 -11.65
N VAL A 177 -16.39 10.57 -11.29
CA VAL A 177 -15.51 9.40 -11.44
C VAL A 177 -16.14 8.43 -12.43
N ILE A 178 -15.34 7.89 -13.35
CA ILE A 178 -15.66 6.74 -14.21
C ILE A 178 -14.64 5.65 -13.96
N ASP A 179 -15.12 4.42 -13.83
CA ASP A 179 -14.31 3.25 -13.57
C ASP A 179 -14.92 1.97 -14.16
N ASP A 180 -14.12 0.89 -14.26
CA ASP A 180 -14.55 -0.44 -14.69
C ASP A 180 -15.39 -0.41 -15.98
N ILE A 181 -14.88 0.24 -17.04
CA ILE A 181 -15.53 0.25 -18.35
C ILE A 181 -15.41 -1.14 -18.97
N PHE A 182 -16.53 -1.73 -19.32
CA PHE A 182 -16.62 -3.03 -19.98
C PHE A 182 -17.58 -2.97 -21.16
N VAL A 183 -17.16 -3.51 -22.31
CA VAL A 183 -18.03 -3.76 -23.47
C VAL A 183 -17.91 -5.23 -23.84
N GLY A 184 -19.00 -5.97 -23.68
CA GLY A 184 -19.03 -7.40 -23.90
C GLY A 184 -20.38 -8.02 -23.55
N ILE A 185 -20.43 -9.35 -23.52
CA ILE A 185 -21.58 -10.08 -22.97
C ILE A 185 -21.37 -10.14 -21.45
N PRO A 186 -22.18 -9.43 -20.66
CA PRO A 186 -22.00 -9.41 -19.21
C PRO A 186 -22.25 -10.82 -18.63
N PRO A 187 -21.55 -11.20 -17.55
CA PRO A 187 -21.83 -12.44 -16.86
C PRO A 187 -23.28 -12.45 -16.35
N VAL A 188 -23.86 -13.64 -16.21
CA VAL A 188 -25.24 -13.82 -15.68
C VAL A 188 -25.39 -13.28 -14.26
N ALA A 189 -24.32 -13.27 -13.51
CA ALA A 189 -24.23 -12.68 -12.17
C ALA A 189 -22.76 -12.42 -11.81
N GLU A 190 -22.57 -11.60 -10.79
CA GLU A 190 -21.30 -11.40 -10.09
C GLU A 190 -21.45 -11.88 -8.64
N MET A 191 -20.35 -12.27 -8.00
CA MET A 191 -20.34 -12.68 -6.60
C MET A 191 -19.23 -11.98 -5.84
N THR A 192 -19.53 -11.55 -4.62
CA THR A 192 -18.52 -11.11 -3.64
C THR A 192 -18.64 -11.96 -2.40
N LEU A 193 -17.50 -12.35 -1.81
CA LEU A 193 -17.44 -13.14 -0.59
C LEU A 193 -17.14 -12.27 0.62
N SER A 194 -17.74 -12.58 1.75
CA SER A 194 -17.51 -11.94 3.03
C SER A 194 -16.97 -12.97 4.03
N TYR A 195 -15.69 -12.82 4.37
CA TYR A 195 -15.00 -13.68 5.32
C TYR A 195 -13.77 -12.95 5.88
N GLN A 196 -13.25 -13.45 7.00
CA GLN A 196 -12.03 -12.93 7.60
C GLN A 196 -10.80 -13.65 7.01
N ARG A 197 -10.11 -13.04 6.06
CA ARG A 197 -8.93 -13.60 5.39
C ARG A 197 -7.79 -13.91 6.37
N LEU A 198 -7.49 -12.97 7.26
CA LEU A 198 -6.50 -13.12 8.35
C LEU A 198 -7.26 -13.51 9.63
N GLN A 199 -7.45 -14.79 9.85
CA GLN A 199 -8.22 -15.29 11.00
C GLN A 199 -7.35 -15.39 12.26
N GLU A 200 -7.71 -14.66 13.30
CA GLU A 200 -6.96 -14.61 14.57
C GLU A 200 -7.00 -15.93 15.33
N ASN A 201 -8.14 -16.63 15.32
CA ASN A 201 -8.34 -17.85 16.08
C ASN A 201 -8.49 -19.07 15.15
N ALA A 202 -7.47 -19.93 15.12
CA ALA A 202 -7.49 -21.18 14.34
C ALA A 202 -8.34 -22.30 14.98
N ALA A 203 -8.84 -22.15 16.21
CA ALA A 203 -9.56 -23.22 16.90
C ALA A 203 -10.98 -23.45 16.39
N ALA A 204 -11.54 -22.55 15.58
CA ALA A 204 -12.88 -22.65 15.03
C ALA A 204 -12.88 -22.26 13.55
N GLY A 205 -13.69 -22.97 12.75
CA GLY A 205 -13.99 -22.56 11.38
C GLY A 205 -14.93 -21.38 11.37
N GLN A 206 -14.81 -20.52 10.36
CA GLN A 206 -15.72 -19.39 10.19
C GLN A 206 -16.90 -19.75 9.29
N ARG A 207 -18.01 -19.03 9.50
CA ARG A 207 -19.19 -19.10 8.65
C ARG A 207 -19.06 -18.05 7.55
N LEU A 208 -19.14 -18.51 6.30
CA LEU A 208 -19.04 -17.64 5.14
C LEU A 208 -20.39 -17.08 4.72
N SER A 209 -20.36 -15.88 4.20
CA SER A 209 -21.48 -15.27 3.49
C SER A 209 -20.96 -14.61 2.21
N GLY A 210 -21.88 -14.19 1.36
CA GLY A 210 -21.56 -13.45 0.15
C GLY A 210 -22.79 -12.76 -0.42
N THR A 211 -22.54 -12.01 -1.46
CA THR A 211 -23.58 -11.30 -2.21
C THR A 211 -23.53 -11.73 -3.66
N VAL A 212 -24.68 -12.10 -4.22
CA VAL A 212 -24.86 -12.36 -5.64
C VAL A 212 -25.56 -11.16 -6.24
N THR A 213 -24.99 -10.56 -7.26
CA THR A 213 -25.53 -9.43 -8.00
C THR A 213 -25.94 -9.91 -9.40
N ALA A 214 -27.20 -9.74 -9.78
CA ALA A 214 -27.67 -10.12 -11.08
C ALA A 214 -27.02 -9.27 -12.18
N GLY A 215 -26.44 -9.93 -13.20
CA GLY A 215 -25.74 -9.28 -14.31
C GLY A 215 -26.62 -9.13 -15.55
N GLY A 216 -26.23 -8.21 -16.42
CA GLY A 216 -26.85 -8.05 -17.75
C GLY A 216 -28.35 -7.83 -17.70
N ALA A 217 -29.08 -8.65 -18.44
CA ALA A 217 -30.55 -8.67 -18.48
C ALA A 217 -31.14 -9.82 -17.64
N THR A 218 -30.35 -10.43 -16.75
CA THR A 218 -30.77 -11.59 -15.96
C THR A 218 -31.61 -11.16 -14.76
N THR A 219 -32.82 -11.71 -14.61
CA THR A 219 -33.54 -11.72 -13.33
C THR A 219 -33.28 -13.05 -12.65
N ILE A 220 -32.71 -13.02 -11.40
CA ILE A 220 -32.48 -14.24 -10.64
C ILE A 220 -33.72 -14.61 -9.86
N THR A 221 -34.32 -15.76 -10.18
CA THR A 221 -35.48 -16.30 -9.49
C THR A 221 -35.14 -17.36 -8.46
N GLU A 222 -34.03 -18.02 -8.64
CA GLU A 222 -33.45 -19.00 -7.70
C GLU A 222 -31.94 -19.11 -7.91
N TYR A 223 -31.23 -19.52 -6.88
CA TYR A 223 -29.85 -19.97 -7.01
C TYR A 223 -29.46 -20.92 -5.90
N THR A 224 -28.44 -21.73 -6.17
CA THR A 224 -27.80 -22.59 -5.18
C THR A 224 -26.35 -22.18 -5.00
N ALA A 225 -25.99 -21.75 -3.79
CA ALA A 225 -24.63 -21.49 -3.38
C ALA A 225 -24.01 -22.77 -2.78
N THR A 226 -22.85 -23.18 -3.26
CA THR A 226 -22.09 -24.36 -2.79
C THR A 226 -20.70 -23.91 -2.36
N LEU A 227 -20.33 -24.25 -1.12
CA LEU A 227 -19.02 -24.01 -0.53
C LEU A 227 -18.27 -25.34 -0.46
N THR A 228 -17.04 -25.37 -1.00
CA THR A 228 -16.15 -26.54 -0.95
C THR A 228 -14.80 -26.16 -0.36
N CYS A 229 -14.29 -26.96 0.58
CA CYS A 229 -12.99 -26.80 1.20
C CYS A 229 -12.40 -28.20 1.49
N GLY A 230 -11.46 -28.67 0.65
CA GLY A 230 -11.02 -30.06 0.68
C GLY A 230 -12.19 -31.03 0.55
N ASP A 231 -12.34 -31.94 1.49
CA ASP A 231 -13.44 -32.92 1.53
C ASP A 231 -14.76 -32.35 2.09
N PHE A 232 -14.72 -31.15 2.63
CA PHE A 232 -15.93 -30.49 3.18
C PHE A 232 -16.70 -29.81 2.05
N THR A 233 -18.02 -30.12 1.98
CA THR A 233 -18.93 -29.43 1.06
C THR A 233 -20.28 -29.18 1.73
N THR A 234 -20.80 -27.97 1.56
CA THR A 234 -22.16 -27.60 1.99
C THR A 234 -22.82 -26.73 0.94
N SER A 235 -24.15 -26.80 0.85
CA SER A 235 -24.91 -26.02 -0.12
C SER A 235 -26.14 -25.39 0.51
N ARG A 236 -26.55 -24.25 -0.05
CA ARG A 236 -27.79 -23.57 0.32
C ARG A 236 -28.51 -23.08 -0.91
N THR A 237 -29.78 -23.42 -1.04
CA THR A 237 -30.65 -22.99 -2.14
C THR A 237 -31.57 -21.86 -1.67
N TYR A 238 -31.74 -20.89 -2.51
CA TYR A 238 -32.65 -19.77 -2.38
C TYR A 238 -33.62 -19.79 -3.56
N GLU A 239 -34.94 -19.86 -3.28
CA GLU A 239 -35.99 -19.97 -4.28
C GLU A 239 -37.04 -18.86 -4.10
N GLY A 240 -37.81 -18.59 -5.14
CA GLY A 240 -38.88 -17.59 -5.11
C GLY A 240 -38.37 -16.16 -5.03
N LEU A 241 -37.18 -15.93 -5.56
CA LEU A 241 -36.57 -14.60 -5.60
C LEU A 241 -37.08 -13.80 -6.80
N SER A 242 -36.84 -12.48 -6.79
CA SER A 242 -36.97 -11.56 -7.93
C SER A 242 -35.82 -10.55 -7.80
N VAL A 243 -34.60 -10.99 -8.10
CA VAL A 243 -33.42 -10.12 -8.10
C VAL A 243 -33.24 -9.59 -9.52
N GLU A 244 -33.68 -8.35 -9.70
CA GLU A 244 -33.63 -7.67 -10.99
C GLU A 244 -32.18 -7.38 -11.44
N PRO A 245 -31.94 -7.10 -12.72
CA PRO A 245 -30.60 -6.72 -13.22
C PRO A 245 -29.96 -5.62 -12.38
N ASN A 246 -28.68 -5.81 -12.03
CA ASN A 246 -27.88 -4.95 -11.13
C ASN A 246 -28.36 -4.90 -9.66
N ALA A 247 -29.43 -5.63 -9.28
CA ALA A 247 -29.81 -5.82 -7.89
C ALA A 247 -29.02 -6.99 -7.26
N SER A 248 -28.95 -6.98 -5.94
CA SER A 248 -28.16 -7.95 -5.19
C SER A 248 -28.98 -8.72 -4.16
N HIS A 249 -28.58 -9.96 -3.88
CA HIS A 249 -29.13 -10.79 -2.82
C HIS A 249 -27.99 -11.41 -2.01
N THR A 250 -28.07 -11.31 -0.68
CA THR A 250 -27.03 -11.84 0.23
C THR A 250 -27.37 -13.28 0.62
N PHE A 251 -26.36 -14.14 0.62
CA PHE A 251 -26.43 -15.50 1.14
C PHE A 251 -25.53 -15.71 2.37
N THR A 252 -25.86 -16.69 3.19
CA THR A 252 -25.01 -17.14 4.30
C THR A 252 -25.13 -18.65 4.40
N PHE A 253 -24.01 -19.36 4.48
CA PHE A 253 -24.02 -20.80 4.73
C PHE A 253 -24.49 -21.12 6.15
N ASN A 254 -25.17 -22.24 6.33
CA ASN A 254 -25.63 -22.67 7.66
C ASN A 254 -24.46 -23.24 8.47
N GLU A 255 -23.61 -24.00 7.82
CA GLU A 255 -22.42 -24.63 8.39
C GLU A 255 -21.22 -23.69 8.31
N SER A 256 -20.32 -23.81 9.28
CA SER A 256 -19.01 -23.19 9.25
C SER A 256 -18.01 -24.09 8.50
N LEU A 257 -16.99 -23.49 7.91
CA LEU A 257 -15.82 -24.23 7.45
C LEU A 257 -15.23 -25.09 8.59
N PRO A 258 -14.53 -26.18 8.28
CA PRO A 258 -13.68 -26.85 9.27
C PRO A 258 -12.70 -25.87 9.92
N ALA A 259 -12.27 -26.15 11.15
CA ALA A 259 -11.21 -25.36 11.78
C ALA A 259 -9.93 -25.43 10.92
N PRO A 260 -9.29 -24.30 10.60
CA PRO A 260 -8.06 -24.29 9.82
C PRO A 260 -6.90 -24.93 10.58
N THR A 261 -5.95 -25.51 9.87
CA THR A 261 -4.67 -25.94 10.45
C THR A 261 -3.81 -24.70 10.72
N PRO A 262 -3.34 -24.47 11.96
CA PRO A 262 -2.53 -23.31 12.27
C PRO A 262 -1.27 -23.20 11.37
N GLY A 263 -1.09 -22.05 10.75
CA GLY A 263 0.05 -21.77 9.88
C GLY A 263 -0.04 -22.32 8.46
N GLU A 264 -1.13 -23.03 8.13
CA GLU A 264 -1.38 -23.51 6.78
C GLU A 264 -2.54 -22.74 6.11
N PRO A 265 -2.46 -22.46 4.80
CA PRO A 265 -3.53 -21.79 4.08
C PRO A 265 -4.75 -22.71 3.95
N GLN A 266 -5.93 -22.21 4.27
CA GLN A 266 -7.18 -22.91 4.06
C GLN A 266 -7.88 -22.36 2.83
N ASN A 267 -7.65 -22.99 1.67
CA ASN A 267 -8.29 -22.63 0.43
C ASN A 267 -9.71 -23.18 0.36
N PHE A 268 -10.61 -22.40 -0.17
CA PHE A 268 -11.99 -22.80 -0.42
C PHE A 268 -12.50 -22.18 -1.72
N THR A 269 -13.57 -22.78 -2.24
CA THR A 269 -14.27 -22.31 -3.44
C THR A 269 -15.75 -22.16 -3.11
N VAL A 270 -16.35 -21.07 -3.55
CA VAL A 270 -17.80 -20.88 -3.56
C VAL A 270 -18.26 -20.84 -4.99
N SER A 271 -19.20 -21.71 -5.35
CA SER A 271 -19.88 -21.68 -6.64
C SER A 271 -21.36 -21.33 -6.44
N VAL A 272 -21.93 -20.53 -7.34
CA VAL A 272 -23.33 -20.17 -7.34
C VAL A 272 -23.93 -20.53 -8.68
N THR A 273 -24.89 -21.48 -8.71
CA THR A 273 -25.65 -21.87 -9.90
C THR A 273 -26.92 -21.05 -9.97
N ILE A 274 -27.06 -20.24 -11.00
CA ILE A 274 -28.16 -19.28 -11.22
C ILE A 274 -29.27 -19.93 -12.05
N ASN A 275 -30.52 -19.85 -11.60
CA ASN A 275 -31.72 -20.31 -12.33
C ASN A 275 -31.59 -21.73 -12.90
N LYS A 276 -30.88 -22.63 -12.21
CA LYS A 276 -30.53 -24.00 -12.68
C LYS A 276 -29.74 -24.05 -13.99
N GLY A 277 -29.13 -22.95 -14.37
CA GLY A 277 -28.35 -22.79 -15.60
C GLY A 277 -26.87 -22.60 -15.34
N GLU A 278 -26.37 -21.41 -15.65
CA GLU A 278 -24.96 -21.07 -15.53
C GLU A 278 -24.50 -20.96 -14.08
N SER A 279 -23.21 -21.21 -13.85
CA SER A 279 -22.58 -21.11 -12.55
C SER A 279 -21.43 -20.10 -12.59
N ILE A 280 -21.34 -19.28 -11.56
CA ILE A 280 -20.21 -18.41 -11.27
C ILE A 280 -19.43 -18.99 -10.10
N GLN A 281 -18.13 -18.70 -10.00
CA GLN A 281 -17.25 -19.24 -8.97
C GLN A 281 -16.28 -18.18 -8.48
N GLU A 282 -16.06 -18.18 -7.16
CA GLU A 282 -15.04 -17.38 -6.49
C GLU A 282 -14.20 -18.28 -5.58
N GLU A 283 -12.91 -17.99 -5.52
CA GLU A 283 -11.97 -18.68 -4.65
C GLU A 283 -11.57 -17.77 -3.48
N GLY A 284 -11.34 -18.37 -2.32
CA GLY A 284 -10.86 -17.67 -1.16
C GLY A 284 -9.80 -18.47 -0.40
N CYS A 285 -9.04 -17.76 0.41
CA CYS A 285 -8.03 -18.35 1.29
C CYS A 285 -8.09 -17.71 2.67
N ILE A 286 -8.12 -18.55 3.70
CA ILE A 286 -8.03 -18.13 5.09
C ILE A 286 -6.64 -18.46 5.60
N PHE A 287 -5.97 -17.46 6.17
CA PHE A 287 -4.67 -17.60 6.80
C PHE A 287 -4.84 -17.60 8.31
N THR A 288 -4.09 -18.46 9.00
CA THR A 288 -3.91 -18.47 10.46
C THR A 288 -2.44 -18.58 10.77
N GLN A 289 -2.02 -18.09 11.93
CA GLN A 289 -0.63 -18.22 12.36
C GLN A 289 -0.39 -19.50 13.18
N ALA A 290 0.79 -20.13 13.00
CA ALA A 290 1.21 -21.32 13.74
C ALA A 290 1.71 -20.97 15.15
N TYR A 291 2.29 -19.80 15.31
CA TYR A 291 2.83 -19.26 16.56
C TYR A 291 2.63 -17.74 16.59
N GLN A 292 2.82 -17.13 17.76
CA GLN A 292 2.75 -15.68 17.93
C GLN A 292 4.12 -15.06 17.67
N PRO A 293 4.32 -14.32 16.56
CA PRO A 293 5.51 -13.49 16.35
C PRO A 293 5.66 -12.41 17.41
N THR A 294 6.88 -11.91 17.59
CA THR A 294 7.14 -10.75 18.44
C THR A 294 6.35 -9.55 17.91
N LYS A 295 5.34 -9.13 18.67
CA LYS A 295 4.44 -8.04 18.28
C LYS A 295 4.98 -6.70 18.72
N ARG A 296 4.94 -5.73 17.82
CA ARG A 296 5.12 -4.30 18.12
C ARG A 296 3.88 -3.54 17.71
N VAL A 297 3.45 -2.64 18.58
CA VAL A 297 2.29 -1.78 18.35
C VAL A 297 2.78 -0.42 17.88
N VAL A 298 2.35 -0.02 16.71
CA VAL A 298 2.64 1.31 16.13
C VAL A 298 1.50 2.24 16.48
N VAL A 299 1.83 3.44 16.94
CA VAL A 299 0.89 4.54 17.09
C VAL A 299 1.37 5.72 16.26
N GLU A 300 0.55 6.11 15.29
CA GLU A 300 0.76 7.30 14.46
C GLU A 300 -0.03 8.46 15.10
N GLU A 301 0.64 9.57 15.43
CA GLU A 301 0.02 10.74 16.07
C GLU A 301 0.02 11.93 15.13
N LEU A 302 -1.13 12.51 14.84
CA LEU A 302 -1.27 13.78 14.13
C LEU A 302 -1.16 14.93 15.12
N THR A 303 -0.12 15.74 14.96
CA THR A 303 0.30 16.77 15.93
C THR A 303 0.73 18.07 15.24
N GLY A 304 1.08 19.10 16.01
CA GLY A 304 1.60 20.36 15.47
C GLY A 304 2.04 21.35 16.54
N THR A 305 3.06 22.14 16.24
CA THR A 305 3.65 23.13 17.17
C THR A 305 2.66 24.22 17.57
N TRP A 306 1.74 24.57 16.68
CA TRP A 306 0.69 25.58 16.91
C TRP A 306 -0.47 25.08 17.78
N CYS A 307 -0.60 23.76 17.95
CA CYS A 307 -1.70 23.13 18.66
C CYS A 307 -1.43 23.10 20.17
N GLY A 308 -2.20 23.85 20.94
CA GLY A 308 -1.98 23.99 22.40
C GLY A 308 -2.29 22.71 23.21
N PHE A 309 -3.09 21.80 22.71
CA PHE A 309 -3.37 20.51 23.35
C PHE A 309 -2.41 19.40 22.90
N CYS A 310 -1.58 19.63 21.89
CA CYS A 310 -0.69 18.61 21.34
C CYS A 310 0.47 18.21 22.28
N VAL A 311 0.74 18.98 23.32
CA VAL A 311 1.64 18.55 24.41
C VAL A 311 1.19 17.25 25.08
N ARG A 312 -0.09 16.84 24.96
CA ARG A 312 -0.57 15.52 25.39
C ARG A 312 0.06 14.40 24.60
N GLY A 313 0.18 14.57 23.29
CA GLY A 313 0.83 13.59 22.43
C GLY A 313 2.27 13.39 22.84
N ILE A 314 3.03 14.47 23.02
CA ILE A 314 4.42 14.41 23.48
C ILE A 314 4.49 13.63 24.80
N TYR A 315 3.68 13.99 25.80
CA TYR A 315 3.70 13.34 27.12
C TYR A 315 3.35 11.85 27.05
N TYR A 316 2.24 11.48 26.38
CA TYR A 316 1.82 10.09 26.32
C TYR A 316 2.73 9.24 25.44
N MET A 317 3.31 9.81 24.38
CA MET A 317 4.30 9.11 23.53
C MET A 317 5.56 8.76 24.34
N GLU A 318 6.09 9.72 25.13
CA GLU A 318 7.22 9.48 26.03
C GLU A 318 6.89 8.39 27.05
N GLN A 319 5.72 8.45 27.71
CA GLN A 319 5.28 7.45 28.67
C GLN A 319 5.18 6.03 28.03
N MET A 320 4.72 5.97 26.78
CA MET A 320 4.62 4.68 26.07
C MET A 320 6.00 4.13 25.74
N ASN A 321 6.94 4.95 25.31
CA ASN A 321 8.32 4.54 25.05
C ASN A 321 9.06 4.09 26.32
N GLU A 322 8.86 4.80 27.45
CA GLU A 322 9.45 4.42 28.72
C GLU A 322 8.89 3.07 29.25
N ASN A 323 7.57 2.88 29.13
CA ASN A 323 6.91 1.69 29.66
C ASN A 323 7.03 0.46 28.76
N TYR A 324 7.17 0.65 27.45
CA TYR A 324 7.15 -0.43 26.44
C TYR A 324 8.24 -0.28 25.37
N PRO A 325 9.52 -0.12 25.75
CA PRO A 325 10.62 0.24 24.81
C PRO A 325 10.81 -0.78 23.68
N ASP A 326 10.50 -2.07 23.94
CA ASP A 326 10.70 -3.15 22.98
C ASP A 326 9.49 -3.40 22.06
N ASN A 327 8.29 -2.96 22.49
CA ASN A 327 7.04 -3.35 21.86
C ASN A 327 6.17 -2.17 21.40
N PHE A 328 6.59 -0.94 21.66
CA PHE A 328 5.93 0.28 21.20
C PHE A 328 6.79 1.01 20.16
N ILE A 329 6.14 1.55 19.13
CA ILE A 329 6.76 2.42 18.14
C ILE A 329 5.83 3.62 17.95
N GLY A 330 6.28 4.80 18.35
CA GLY A 330 5.61 6.05 18.07
C GLY A 330 6.05 6.64 16.74
N ILE A 331 5.14 7.36 16.07
CA ILE A 331 5.44 8.18 14.89
C ILE A 331 4.64 9.48 15.01
N ALA A 332 5.34 10.60 15.26
CA ALA A 332 4.73 11.91 15.35
C ALA A 332 4.64 12.55 13.96
N VAL A 333 3.43 12.69 13.45
CA VAL A 333 3.13 13.23 12.12
C VAL A 333 2.68 14.69 12.29
N HIS A 334 3.57 15.60 11.98
CA HIS A 334 3.31 17.04 12.11
C HIS A 334 2.47 17.57 10.95
N GLY A 335 1.59 18.51 11.24
CA GLY A 335 0.79 19.23 10.26
C GLY A 335 0.74 20.73 10.53
N GLY A 336 0.87 21.56 9.50
CA GLY A 336 0.81 23.02 9.58
C GLY A 336 2.04 23.68 10.24
N ASP A 337 3.17 22.96 10.30
CA ASP A 337 4.43 23.45 10.84
C ASP A 337 5.64 22.94 10.02
N PRO A 338 6.89 23.40 10.31
CA PRO A 338 8.06 23.04 9.48
C PRO A 338 8.45 21.56 9.50
N MET A 339 7.86 20.74 10.35
CA MET A 339 8.14 19.30 10.47
C MET A 339 7.17 18.45 9.65
N GLN A 340 6.25 19.06 8.91
CA GLN A 340 5.21 18.39 8.14
C GLN A 340 5.77 17.51 7.00
N VAL A 341 5.19 16.33 6.86
CA VAL A 341 5.29 15.46 5.68
C VAL A 341 3.91 15.36 5.04
N ASN A 342 3.73 15.99 3.86
CA ASN A 342 2.42 16.23 3.26
C ASN A 342 1.60 14.95 3.04
N SER A 343 2.18 13.92 2.44
CA SER A 343 1.49 12.64 2.17
C SER A 343 1.03 11.98 3.47
N TYR A 344 1.87 12.00 4.51
CA TYR A 344 1.55 11.38 5.79
C TYR A 344 0.47 12.17 6.55
N MET A 345 0.63 13.49 6.60
CA MET A 345 -0.34 14.38 7.24
C MET A 345 -1.72 14.27 6.57
N ASN A 346 -1.78 14.28 5.23
CA ASN A 346 -3.03 14.16 4.49
C ASN A 346 -3.72 12.83 4.76
N TYR A 347 -2.96 11.73 4.83
CA TYR A 347 -3.50 10.41 5.15
C TYR A 347 -4.20 10.39 6.53
N LEU A 348 -3.51 10.82 7.59
CA LEU A 348 -4.10 10.80 8.94
C LEU A 348 -5.23 11.82 9.09
N SER A 349 -5.16 12.97 8.41
CA SER A 349 -6.20 13.98 8.44
C SER A 349 -7.53 13.52 7.87
N ALA A 350 -7.55 12.46 7.05
CA ALA A 350 -8.78 11.87 6.55
C ALA A 350 -9.63 11.20 7.66
N TYR A 351 -9.02 10.85 8.79
CA TYR A 351 -9.68 10.17 9.91
C TYR A 351 -10.14 11.13 11.03
N THR A 352 -9.76 12.40 10.99
CA THR A 352 -10.09 13.35 12.06
C THR A 352 -10.26 14.77 11.55
N THR A 353 -10.99 15.57 12.31
CA THR A 353 -11.10 17.02 12.09
C THR A 353 -10.36 17.84 13.17
N GLY A 354 -9.60 17.19 14.07
CA GLY A 354 -9.01 17.83 15.23
C GLY A 354 -7.59 17.35 15.57
N TYR A 355 -6.89 18.17 16.33
CA TYR A 355 -5.54 17.94 16.86
C TYR A 355 -5.55 18.06 18.38
N PRO A 356 -4.76 17.25 19.15
CA PRO A 356 -4.04 16.07 18.66
C PRO A 356 -4.98 14.89 18.35
N PHE A 357 -4.53 14.01 17.49
CA PHE A 357 -5.21 12.77 17.16
C PHE A 357 -4.19 11.64 17.05
N CYS A 358 -4.51 10.43 17.49
CA CYS A 358 -3.65 9.28 17.25
C CYS A 358 -4.46 8.06 16.82
N MET A 359 -3.81 7.16 16.09
CA MET A 359 -4.36 5.91 15.60
C MET A 359 -3.36 4.78 15.83
N ALA A 360 -3.81 3.68 16.44
CA ALA A 360 -2.96 2.50 16.61
C ALA A 360 -3.16 1.49 15.50
N MET A 361 -2.06 1.01 14.90
CA MET A 361 -2.04 -0.03 13.87
C MET A 361 -2.92 0.29 12.65
N ARG A 362 -3.27 1.54 12.41
CA ARG A 362 -4.24 1.99 11.39
C ARG A 362 -5.59 1.28 11.51
N ASP A 363 -6.00 1.02 12.73
CA ASP A 363 -7.28 0.36 13.03
C ASP A 363 -8.29 1.40 13.52
N THR A 364 -9.30 1.70 12.70
CA THR A 364 -10.36 2.68 12.97
C THR A 364 -11.21 2.41 14.22
N GLY A 365 -10.97 1.29 14.91
CA GLY A 365 -11.54 1.01 16.25
C GLY A 365 -10.63 1.46 17.40
N THR A 366 -9.42 1.95 17.12
CA THR A 366 -8.41 2.37 18.11
C THR A 366 -7.75 3.68 17.70
N GLU A 367 -8.59 4.70 17.64
CA GLU A 367 -8.23 6.07 17.26
C GLU A 367 -8.82 7.09 18.24
N GLY A 368 -8.21 8.27 18.32
CA GLY A 368 -8.71 9.37 19.13
C GLY A 368 -7.64 10.21 19.82
N ASP A 369 -7.92 10.66 21.04
CA ASP A 369 -7.00 11.48 21.83
C ASP A 369 -5.80 10.65 22.32
N PRO A 370 -4.55 11.22 22.30
CA PRO A 370 -3.35 10.54 22.78
C PRO A 370 -3.42 9.98 24.21
N GLN A 371 -4.28 10.50 25.06
CA GLN A 371 -4.54 9.95 26.39
C GLN A 371 -4.97 8.48 26.34
N SER A 372 -5.52 8.04 25.21
CA SER A 372 -5.98 6.66 25.00
C SER A 372 -4.89 5.69 24.52
N MET A 373 -3.66 6.16 24.22
CA MET A 373 -2.57 5.32 23.74
C MET A 373 -2.33 4.04 24.56
N PRO A 374 -2.34 4.07 25.92
CA PRO A 374 -2.18 2.83 26.71
C PRO A 374 -3.31 1.83 26.47
N THR A 375 -4.54 2.29 26.27
CA THR A 375 -5.70 1.43 25.97
C THR A 375 -5.57 0.85 24.56
N PHE A 376 -5.18 1.65 23.58
CA PHE A 376 -4.96 1.21 22.21
C PHE A 376 -3.82 0.19 22.11
N TYR A 377 -2.72 0.43 22.81
CA TYR A 377 -1.62 -0.52 22.93
C TYR A 377 -2.10 -1.87 23.48
N ASN A 378 -2.82 -1.87 24.61
CA ASN A 378 -3.33 -3.09 25.24
C ASN A 378 -4.31 -3.84 24.32
N THR A 379 -5.03 -3.15 23.45
CA THR A 379 -5.94 -3.77 22.47
C THR A 379 -5.17 -4.55 21.40
N HIS A 380 -3.95 -4.10 21.04
CA HIS A 380 -3.22 -4.66 19.91
C HIS A 380 -2.06 -5.58 20.26
N ILE A 381 -1.44 -5.43 21.44
CA ILE A 381 -0.21 -6.16 21.78
C ILE A 381 -0.36 -7.70 21.73
N ASN A 382 -1.55 -8.20 22.02
CA ASN A 382 -1.86 -9.62 22.00
C ASN A 382 -2.53 -10.10 20.70
N LYS A 383 -2.79 -9.20 19.75
CA LYS A 383 -3.32 -9.59 18.43
C LYS A 383 -2.22 -10.23 17.57
N PRO A 384 -2.57 -11.06 16.58
CA PRO A 384 -1.60 -11.66 15.67
C PRO A 384 -0.63 -10.67 15.07
N GLY A 385 0.66 -11.02 15.07
CA GLY A 385 1.71 -10.24 14.40
C GLY A 385 2.00 -10.71 12.98
N TRP A 386 1.53 -11.91 12.63
CA TRP A 386 1.67 -12.58 11.32
C TRP A 386 3.09 -12.92 10.90
N ALA A 387 4.05 -12.08 11.19
CA ALA A 387 5.47 -12.29 10.94
C ALA A 387 6.34 -11.63 12.00
N ASP A 388 7.49 -12.20 12.30
CA ASP A 388 8.59 -11.49 12.92
C ASP A 388 9.20 -10.55 11.90
N VAL A 389 9.34 -9.27 12.27
CA VAL A 389 9.94 -8.23 11.44
C VAL A 389 11.18 -7.69 12.13
N SER A 390 12.27 -7.58 11.40
CA SER A 390 13.47 -6.88 11.85
C SER A 390 13.98 -5.97 10.73
N ILE A 391 14.64 -4.89 11.11
CA ILE A 391 15.27 -3.96 10.17
C ILE A 391 16.69 -3.65 10.63
N TYR A 392 17.58 -3.49 9.67
CA TYR A 392 18.92 -2.97 9.81
C TYR A 392 19.09 -1.80 8.85
N ALA A 393 19.74 -0.74 9.29
CA ALA A 393 20.09 0.40 8.46
C ALA A 393 21.56 0.81 8.72
N GLU A 394 22.25 1.28 7.67
CA GLU A 394 23.60 1.78 7.70
C GLU A 394 23.75 2.94 6.71
N TRP A 395 24.45 4.01 7.08
CA TRP A 395 24.73 5.10 6.16
C TRP A 395 25.48 4.60 4.93
N ALA A 396 25.08 5.04 3.75
CA ALA A 396 25.73 4.62 2.50
C ALA A 396 27.01 5.39 2.19
N ASP A 397 27.18 6.56 2.82
CA ASP A 397 28.33 7.45 2.65
C ASP A 397 28.67 8.22 3.93
N GLU A 398 29.87 8.81 3.98
CA GLU A 398 30.36 9.61 5.13
C GLU A 398 29.56 10.92 5.33
N ASN A 399 28.90 11.42 4.27
CA ASN A 399 28.11 12.65 4.34
C ASN A 399 26.69 12.39 4.83
N LYS A 400 26.32 11.10 5.01
CA LYS A 400 25.00 10.67 5.49
C LYS A 400 23.86 11.18 4.61
N THR A 401 24.05 11.15 3.26
CA THR A 401 23.05 11.60 2.29
C THR A 401 22.07 10.52 1.90
N SER A 402 22.44 9.25 2.05
CA SER A 402 21.59 8.09 1.86
C SER A 402 21.97 6.96 2.81
N MET A 403 21.09 5.97 2.92
CA MET A 403 21.31 4.80 3.78
C MET A 403 20.88 3.52 3.07
N HIS A 404 21.60 2.44 3.33
CA HIS A 404 21.20 1.09 2.94
C HIS A 404 20.34 0.48 4.04
N THR A 405 19.19 -0.07 3.66
CA THR A 405 18.31 -0.79 4.59
C THR A 405 18.15 -2.24 4.19
N GLN A 406 18.03 -3.10 5.19
CA GLN A 406 17.68 -4.51 5.03
C GLN A 406 16.56 -4.83 6.01
N THR A 407 15.37 -5.12 5.51
CA THR A 407 14.28 -5.68 6.30
C THR A 407 14.28 -7.19 6.16
N ALA A 408 14.09 -7.92 7.26
CA ALA A 408 13.92 -9.36 7.27
C ALA A 408 12.56 -9.69 7.90
N THR A 409 11.75 -10.47 7.16
CA THR A 409 10.39 -10.84 7.55
C THR A 409 10.26 -12.36 7.56
N THR A 410 9.90 -12.95 8.71
CA THR A 410 9.71 -14.40 8.87
C THR A 410 8.26 -14.66 9.26
N PHE A 411 7.49 -15.25 8.35
CA PHE A 411 6.06 -15.45 8.54
C PHE A 411 5.74 -16.65 9.45
N ALA A 412 4.71 -16.50 10.27
CA ALA A 412 4.12 -17.59 11.07
C ALA A 412 3.06 -18.39 10.30
N THR A 413 2.96 -18.19 8.99
CA THR A 413 2.01 -18.84 8.08
C THR A 413 2.66 -19.11 6.73
N SER A 414 2.13 -20.06 5.96
CA SER A 414 2.45 -20.29 4.55
C SER A 414 1.29 -19.84 3.67
N GLY A 415 1.54 -19.66 2.39
CA GLY A 415 0.52 -19.51 1.36
C GLY A 415 0.91 -18.56 0.23
N SER A 416 -0.01 -18.42 -0.71
CA SER A 416 0.12 -17.52 -1.87
C SER A 416 -0.74 -16.28 -1.66
N ASN A 417 -0.28 -15.14 -2.18
CA ASN A 417 -1.03 -13.87 -2.18
C ASN A 417 -1.54 -13.46 -0.78
N ILE A 418 -0.65 -13.57 0.24
CA ILE A 418 -1.03 -13.13 1.59
C ILE A 418 -1.38 -11.64 1.65
N GLY A 419 -1.03 -10.87 0.60
CA GLY A 419 -1.39 -9.45 0.48
C GLY A 419 -0.74 -8.57 1.54
N MET A 420 0.51 -8.83 1.88
CA MET A 420 1.28 -7.99 2.80
C MET A 420 2.47 -7.35 2.09
N GLN A 421 2.77 -6.09 2.42
CA GLN A 421 3.90 -5.35 1.90
C GLN A 421 4.57 -4.54 3.03
N LEU A 422 5.81 -4.12 2.81
CA LEU A 422 6.55 -3.26 3.72
C LEU A 422 6.36 -1.79 3.34
N ALA A 423 6.27 -0.91 4.35
CA ALA A 423 6.52 0.52 4.17
C ALA A 423 7.68 0.94 5.07
N LEU A 424 8.49 1.89 4.61
CA LEU A 424 9.65 2.39 5.33
C LEU A 424 9.43 3.86 5.70
N VAL A 425 9.65 4.19 6.97
CA VAL A 425 9.50 5.55 7.51
C VAL A 425 10.84 5.97 8.11
N ILE A 426 11.29 7.20 7.82
CA ILE A 426 12.36 7.84 8.58
C ILE A 426 11.71 8.72 9.65
N ILE A 427 12.14 8.53 10.88
CA ILE A 427 11.81 9.40 12.02
C ILE A 427 13.10 10.05 12.54
N GLU A 428 12.96 11.25 13.11
CA GLU A 428 14.06 11.99 13.75
C GLU A 428 13.69 12.30 15.20
N ASN A 429 14.61 12.03 16.11
CA ASN A 429 14.49 12.34 17.52
C ASN A 429 15.23 13.64 17.85
N ASP A 430 14.96 14.20 19.02
CA ASP A 430 15.58 15.41 19.53
C ASP A 430 15.54 16.59 18.55
N VAL A 431 14.45 16.69 17.78
CA VAL A 431 14.28 17.78 16.83
C VAL A 431 14.17 19.11 17.59
N ASN A 432 15.20 19.92 17.48
CA ASN A 432 15.32 21.20 18.16
C ASN A 432 15.89 22.25 17.22
N LYS A 433 15.25 23.42 17.15
CA LYS A 433 15.72 24.55 16.33
C LYS A 433 15.62 25.88 17.07
N PRO A 434 16.55 26.14 17.99
CA PRO A 434 16.60 27.39 18.76
C PRO A 434 16.63 28.62 17.86
N GLY A 435 15.79 29.61 18.18
CA GLY A 435 15.73 30.88 17.42
C GLY A 435 14.74 30.89 16.26
N ASP A 436 14.17 29.74 15.89
CA ASP A 436 13.08 29.66 14.91
C ASP A 436 11.74 29.55 15.65
N SER A 437 10.93 30.61 15.62
CA SER A 437 9.65 30.68 16.35
C SER A 437 8.60 29.70 15.81
N ASN A 438 8.77 29.13 14.59
CA ASN A 438 7.88 28.12 14.05
C ASN A 438 8.03 26.76 14.78
N TYR A 439 9.10 26.59 15.54
CA TYR A 439 9.33 25.44 16.43
C TYR A 439 8.93 25.71 17.89
N ASN A 440 8.31 26.87 18.20
CA ASN A 440 7.74 27.11 19.52
C ASN A 440 6.47 26.27 19.68
N GLN A 441 6.31 25.57 20.80
CA GLN A 441 5.12 24.79 21.09
C GLN A 441 4.06 25.61 21.80
N SER A 442 2.87 25.74 21.23
CA SER A 442 1.69 26.24 21.96
C SER A 442 1.34 25.28 23.09
N ASN A 443 1.00 25.82 24.27
CA ASN A 443 0.75 25.04 25.47
C ASN A 443 -0.45 25.55 26.24
N TYR A 444 -1.60 24.89 26.10
CA TYR A 444 -2.81 25.25 26.85
C TYR A 444 -2.82 24.72 28.30
N TYR A 445 -1.90 23.81 28.64
CA TYR A 445 -1.72 23.34 30.02
C TYR A 445 -1.00 24.35 30.92
N SER A 446 -0.37 25.38 30.36
CA SER A 446 0.32 26.42 31.11
C SER A 446 -0.53 27.00 32.26
N GLY A 447 0.04 27.03 33.46
CA GLY A 447 -0.66 27.48 34.68
C GLY A 447 -1.58 26.43 35.31
N GLY A 448 -1.62 25.18 34.82
CA GLY A 448 -2.26 24.04 35.46
C GLY A 448 -3.79 24.00 35.37
N GLY A 449 -4.43 24.85 34.55
CA GLY A 449 -5.89 24.90 34.42
C GLY A 449 -6.55 23.61 33.89
N TYR A 450 -5.79 22.81 33.15
CA TYR A 450 -6.21 21.50 32.63
C TYR A 450 -5.61 20.29 33.38
N GLY A 451 -5.01 20.56 34.55
CA GLY A 451 -4.37 19.54 35.40
C GLY A 451 -2.90 19.25 35.01
N PRO A 452 -2.26 18.30 35.71
CA PRO A 452 -0.88 17.94 35.44
C PRO A 452 -0.73 17.25 34.06
N MET A 453 0.36 17.62 33.37
CA MET A 453 0.69 17.08 32.06
C MET A 453 2.21 16.96 31.92
N GLY A 454 2.83 16.06 32.70
CA GLY A 454 4.27 15.75 32.61
C GLY A 454 5.20 16.96 32.83
N GLY A 455 4.74 18.03 33.52
CA GLY A 455 5.52 19.23 33.70
C GLY A 455 5.17 20.38 32.74
N PHE A 456 4.45 20.12 31.65
CA PHE A 456 4.01 21.17 30.72
C PHE A 456 3.14 22.23 31.40
N GLU A 457 2.43 21.89 32.47
CA GLU A 457 1.66 22.82 33.29
C GLU A 457 2.52 23.90 33.97
N ASN A 458 3.81 23.63 34.11
CA ASN A 458 4.78 24.56 34.71
C ASN A 458 5.53 25.42 33.64
N LEU A 459 5.31 25.13 32.35
CA LEU A 459 5.93 25.84 31.24
C LEU A 459 5.02 26.96 30.71
N PRO A 460 5.57 27.94 30.00
CA PRO A 460 4.78 29.06 29.46
C PRO A 460 3.75 28.57 28.39
N ALA A 461 2.74 29.42 28.13
CA ALA A 461 1.70 29.16 27.13
C ALA A 461 2.25 29.08 25.68
N SER A 462 3.43 29.61 25.43
CA SER A 462 4.23 29.37 24.23
C SER A 462 5.63 28.98 24.71
N ILE A 463 5.96 27.72 24.57
CA ILE A 463 7.25 27.17 24.98
C ILE A 463 8.26 27.51 23.89
N PRO A 464 9.36 28.21 24.20
CA PRO A 464 10.36 28.55 23.20
C PRO A 464 11.00 27.31 22.55
N ALA A 465 11.30 27.39 21.27
CA ALA A 465 11.97 26.31 20.52
C ALA A 465 13.25 25.80 21.21
N ALA A 466 14.00 26.68 21.88
CA ALA A 466 15.21 26.28 22.63
C ALA A 466 14.94 25.32 23.81
N GLN A 467 13.68 25.17 24.23
CA GLN A 467 13.26 24.28 25.32
C GLN A 467 12.47 23.06 24.80
N MET A 468 12.22 22.98 23.49
CA MET A 468 11.49 21.86 22.86
C MET A 468 12.45 20.91 22.19
N TYR A 469 12.26 19.61 22.46
CA TYR A 469 12.93 18.50 21.80
C TYR A 469 11.84 17.52 21.36
N TYR A 470 11.46 17.60 20.08
CA TYR A 470 10.41 16.73 19.55
C TYR A 470 10.98 15.36 19.23
N GLN A 471 10.27 14.32 19.64
CA GLN A 471 10.67 12.91 19.47
C GLN A 471 9.85 12.23 18.37
N GLU A 472 10.45 11.22 17.75
CA GLU A 472 9.78 10.34 16.78
C GLU A 472 9.11 11.06 15.60
N VAL A 473 9.65 12.23 15.22
CA VAL A 473 9.10 13.09 14.18
C VAL A 473 9.26 12.44 12.82
N ALA A 474 8.16 12.14 12.14
CA ALA A 474 8.19 11.61 10.78
C ALA A 474 8.87 12.60 9.81
N ARG A 475 9.85 12.13 9.04
CA ARG A 475 10.58 12.92 8.04
C ARG A 475 10.31 12.49 6.62
N ALA A 476 10.03 11.21 6.43
CA ALA A 476 9.56 10.66 5.16
C ALA A 476 8.79 9.37 5.41
N ILE A 477 7.86 9.05 4.53
CA ILE A 477 7.36 7.72 4.26
C ILE A 477 7.62 7.43 2.79
N TYR A 478 8.14 6.25 2.48
CA TYR A 478 8.56 5.90 1.13
C TYR A 478 7.51 5.05 0.44
N ASP A 479 7.26 5.37 -0.83
CA ASP A 479 6.25 4.80 -1.71
C ASP A 479 4.81 5.06 -1.21
N ASP A 480 3.90 4.17 -1.52
CA ASP A 480 2.50 4.35 -1.17
C ASP A 480 2.27 4.09 0.33
N ILE A 481 1.58 5.01 0.98
CA ILE A 481 1.34 4.97 2.43
C ILE A 481 0.38 3.85 2.85
N GLU A 482 -0.54 3.45 1.96
CA GLU A 482 -1.58 2.46 2.25
C GLU A 482 -1.19 1.06 1.80
N THR A 483 -0.59 0.95 0.62
CA THR A 483 -0.24 -0.33 0.01
C THR A 483 1.22 -0.73 0.24
N GLY A 484 2.07 0.22 0.64
CA GLY A 484 3.48 -0.01 0.86
C GLY A 484 4.28 -0.19 -0.44
N ILE A 485 5.41 -0.85 -0.32
CA ILE A 485 6.39 -1.04 -1.40
C ILE A 485 6.04 -2.33 -2.15
N ILE A 486 5.54 -2.21 -3.36
CA ILE A 486 5.17 -3.36 -4.21
C ILE A 486 6.38 -4.28 -4.41
N GLY A 487 6.18 -5.58 -4.16
CA GLY A 487 7.21 -6.60 -4.29
C GLY A 487 8.22 -6.66 -3.15
N SER A 488 7.99 -5.93 -2.06
CA SER A 488 8.81 -6.03 -0.84
C SER A 488 8.61 -7.36 -0.10
N ILE A 489 7.45 -7.98 -0.26
CA ILE A 489 7.13 -9.34 0.18
C ILE A 489 6.78 -10.17 -1.06
N PRO A 490 7.31 -11.42 -1.22
CA PRO A 490 6.94 -12.30 -2.32
C PRO A 490 5.46 -12.71 -2.29
N GLU A 491 4.90 -13.00 -3.46
CA GLU A 491 3.54 -13.56 -3.56
C GLU A 491 3.39 -14.89 -2.82
N ASN A 492 4.41 -15.75 -2.91
CA ASN A 492 4.43 -17.06 -2.23
C ASN A 492 5.35 -16.98 -1.02
N ILE A 493 4.81 -17.31 0.14
CA ILE A 493 5.55 -17.37 1.39
C ILE A 493 5.46 -18.76 2.01
N GLU A 494 6.54 -19.16 2.67
CA GLU A 494 6.62 -20.38 3.47
C GLU A 494 6.86 -20.01 4.93
N ARG A 495 6.20 -20.70 5.84
CA ARG A 495 6.36 -20.54 7.28
C ARG A 495 7.82 -20.80 7.68
N ASP A 496 8.33 -20.01 8.63
CA ASP A 496 9.69 -20.09 9.17
C ASP A 496 10.80 -19.77 8.14
N VAL A 497 10.45 -19.35 6.93
CA VAL A 497 11.40 -18.84 5.93
C VAL A 497 11.52 -17.33 6.08
N THR A 498 12.77 -16.84 6.14
CA THR A 498 13.05 -15.40 6.24
C THR A 498 13.20 -14.77 4.86
N TYR A 499 12.35 -13.83 4.55
CA TYR A 499 12.39 -13.02 3.32
C TYR A 499 13.10 -11.70 3.61
N LYS A 500 14.11 -11.38 2.80
CA LYS A 500 14.92 -10.16 2.95
C LYS A 500 14.60 -9.19 1.84
N TYR A 501 14.30 -7.95 2.21
CA TYR A 501 14.11 -6.85 1.28
C TYR A 501 15.18 -5.79 1.51
N TYR A 502 15.83 -5.36 0.42
CA TYR A 502 16.94 -4.40 0.44
C TYR A 502 16.55 -3.15 -0.31
N ARG A 503 16.81 -2.00 0.29
CA ARG A 503 16.55 -0.71 -0.33
C ARG A 503 17.57 0.34 0.13
N GLU A 504 17.97 1.19 -0.81
CA GLU A 504 18.64 2.45 -0.52
C GLU A 504 17.60 3.56 -0.36
N LEU A 505 17.69 4.32 0.73
CA LEU A 505 16.83 5.45 1.02
C LEU A 505 17.68 6.72 1.03
N ASN A 506 17.21 7.77 0.33
CA ASN A 506 17.81 9.09 0.42
C ASN A 506 17.36 9.78 1.72
N LEU A 507 18.27 10.45 2.43
CA LEU A 507 17.90 11.25 3.58
C LEU A 507 17.07 12.46 3.14
N PRO A 508 15.88 12.68 3.71
CA PRO A 508 15.05 13.83 3.36
C PRO A 508 15.71 15.16 3.76
N SER A 509 15.51 16.19 2.94
CA SER A 509 16.09 17.51 3.16
C SER A 509 15.54 18.27 4.38
N ASN A 510 14.42 17.82 4.95
CA ASN A 510 13.80 18.38 6.15
C ASN A 510 14.39 17.84 7.46
N VAL A 511 15.30 16.87 7.42
CA VAL A 511 16.05 16.36 8.58
C VAL A 511 17.00 17.44 9.08
N LEU A 512 17.04 17.68 10.40
CA LEU A 512 17.94 18.64 11.03
C LEU A 512 19.25 18.00 11.48
N VAL A 513 19.19 16.79 12.04
CA VAL A 513 20.35 16.07 12.59
C VAL A 513 20.29 14.61 12.15
N SER A 514 21.13 14.24 11.20
CA SER A 514 21.13 12.87 10.61
C SER A 514 21.40 11.76 11.63
N GLU A 515 22.21 12.05 12.65
CA GLU A 515 22.55 11.13 13.74
C GLU A 515 21.33 10.76 14.61
N ASN A 516 20.33 11.61 14.65
CA ASN A 516 19.12 11.39 15.44
C ASN A 516 18.02 10.63 14.66
N CYS A 517 18.33 10.23 13.44
CA CYS A 517 17.39 9.49 12.61
C CYS A 517 17.34 8.00 12.94
N GLN A 518 16.15 7.44 12.85
CA GLN A 518 15.87 6.02 12.91
C GLN A 518 15.03 5.60 11.71
N VAL A 519 15.08 4.31 11.35
CA VAL A 519 14.24 3.74 10.31
C VAL A 519 13.21 2.80 10.93
N VAL A 520 11.96 3.00 10.57
CA VAL A 520 10.84 2.14 10.93
C VAL A 520 10.40 1.36 9.70
N ALA A 521 10.27 0.04 9.83
CA ALA A 521 9.64 -0.83 8.85
C ALA A 521 8.24 -1.21 9.35
N LEU A 522 7.23 -0.91 8.56
CA LEU A 522 5.84 -1.27 8.82
C LEU A 522 5.48 -2.45 7.91
N LEU A 523 4.91 -3.52 8.46
CA LEU A 523 4.29 -4.59 7.68
C LEU A 523 2.80 -4.28 7.56
N ILE A 524 2.34 -4.05 6.34
CA ILE A 524 0.96 -3.59 6.05
C ILE A 524 0.19 -4.72 5.38
N ASP A 525 -1.02 -4.98 5.83
CA ASP A 525 -2.03 -5.74 5.09
C ASP A 525 -2.64 -4.83 4.03
N VAL A 526 -2.29 -5.06 2.77
CA VAL A 526 -2.67 -4.20 1.63
C VAL A 526 -4.20 -4.10 1.46
N GLN A 527 -4.92 -5.18 1.76
CA GLN A 527 -6.37 -5.20 1.61
C GLN A 527 -7.10 -4.25 2.60
N SER A 528 -6.61 -4.19 3.84
CA SER A 528 -7.23 -3.35 4.88
C SER A 528 -6.51 -2.03 5.11
N GLY A 529 -5.28 -1.86 4.62
CA GLY A 529 -4.39 -0.75 4.94
C GLY A 529 -3.86 -0.76 6.38
N LYS A 530 -4.15 -1.80 7.17
CA LYS A 530 -3.74 -1.90 8.58
C LYS A 530 -2.29 -2.33 8.71
N ILE A 531 -1.60 -1.79 9.70
CA ILE A 531 -0.29 -2.27 10.11
C ILE A 531 -0.49 -3.56 10.92
N VAL A 532 0.17 -4.65 10.52
CA VAL A 532 0.05 -5.93 11.23
C VAL A 532 1.24 -6.20 12.15
N ASN A 533 2.41 -5.68 11.85
CA ASN A 533 3.59 -5.67 12.73
C ASN A 533 4.59 -4.59 12.26
N ALA A 534 5.66 -4.38 13.02
CA ALA A 534 6.69 -3.40 12.67
C ALA A 534 8.05 -3.73 13.31
N ALA A 535 9.09 -3.00 12.85
CA ALA A 535 10.39 -2.95 13.49
C ALA A 535 11.00 -1.55 13.37
N LYS A 536 11.88 -1.20 14.31
CA LYS A 536 12.61 0.06 14.32
C LYS A 536 14.09 -0.19 14.59
N CYS A 537 14.98 0.57 13.97
CA CYS A 537 16.42 0.52 14.27
C CYS A 537 17.06 1.91 14.16
N ASP A 538 18.18 2.08 14.87
CA ASP A 538 19.12 3.16 14.63
C ASP A 538 19.85 2.94 13.31
N ILE A 539 20.39 4.02 12.72
CA ILE A 539 21.20 3.95 11.51
C ILE A 539 22.66 3.85 11.93
N SER A 540 23.29 2.71 11.63
CA SER A 540 24.70 2.48 11.92
C SER A 540 25.59 3.40 11.11
N ASP A 541 26.75 3.75 11.65
CA ASP A 541 27.73 4.57 10.94
C ASP A 541 28.16 3.91 9.63
N TYR A 542 28.47 4.75 8.65
CA TYR A 542 29.09 4.33 7.40
C TYR A 542 30.40 3.58 7.69
N ASN A 543 30.44 2.33 7.30
CA ASN A 543 31.63 1.51 7.47
C ASN A 543 32.42 1.50 6.15
N SER A 544 33.16 2.59 5.88
CA SER A 544 34.19 2.57 4.84
C SER A 544 35.23 1.56 5.25
N ALA A 545 35.26 0.41 4.60
CA ALA A 545 36.18 -0.70 4.79
C ALA A 545 37.37 -0.39 5.70
N VAL A 546 37.41 -1.06 6.82
CA VAL A 546 38.36 -1.13 7.90
C VAL A 546 39.74 -0.49 7.63
N THR A 547 40.06 0.52 8.42
CA THR A 547 41.46 0.92 8.65
C THR A 547 42.22 -0.24 9.33
N ALA A 548 43.19 -0.81 8.65
CA ALA A 548 44.08 -1.77 9.25
C ALA A 548 44.73 -1.19 10.50
N THR A 549 44.63 -1.88 11.62
CA THR A 549 45.41 -1.55 12.83
C THR A 549 46.90 -1.71 12.51
N LYS A 550 47.65 -0.64 12.72
CA LYS A 550 49.10 -0.61 12.47
C LYS A 550 49.77 -1.61 13.40
N GLY A 551 50.19 -2.75 12.86
CA GLY A 551 50.80 -3.85 13.61
C GLY A 551 50.48 -5.24 13.09
N ASP A 552 49.54 -5.36 12.16
CA ASP A 552 49.15 -6.64 11.56
C ASP A 552 50.13 -7.06 10.45
N ALA A 553 50.32 -8.38 10.29
CA ALA A 553 51.17 -8.97 9.27
C ALA A 553 50.75 -8.63 7.83
N PHE A 554 49.55 -8.07 7.66
CA PHE A 554 48.99 -7.58 6.40
C PHE A 554 47.89 -6.55 6.67
N ALA A 555 47.57 -5.74 5.66
CA ALA A 555 46.40 -4.88 5.64
C ALA A 555 45.42 -5.38 4.57
N SER A 556 44.12 -5.34 4.83
CA SER A 556 43.12 -5.68 3.81
C SER A 556 41.91 -4.74 3.83
N ARG A 557 41.22 -4.67 2.70
CA ARG A 557 39.93 -4.01 2.57
C ARG A 557 39.02 -4.82 1.65
N ALA A 558 37.72 -4.75 1.90
CA ALA A 558 36.73 -5.38 1.06
C ALA A 558 35.64 -4.39 0.74
N TYR A 559 35.21 -4.30 -0.52
CA TYR A 559 34.20 -3.35 -0.97
C TYR A 559 33.39 -3.91 -2.14
N ARG A 560 32.21 -3.33 -2.35
CA ARG A 560 31.31 -3.68 -3.44
C ARG A 560 31.87 -3.28 -4.80
N THR A 561 31.66 -4.14 -5.81
CA THR A 561 31.86 -3.85 -7.23
C THR A 561 30.57 -4.17 -8.01
N GLY A 562 30.51 -3.80 -9.29
CA GLY A 562 29.39 -4.17 -10.15
C GLY A 562 29.15 -5.69 -10.27
N ASP A 563 30.19 -6.50 -10.06
CA ASP A 563 30.18 -7.96 -10.24
C ASP A 563 30.23 -8.75 -8.91
N GLY A 564 30.19 -8.08 -7.76
CA GLY A 564 30.26 -8.70 -6.44
C GLY A 564 31.10 -7.93 -5.44
N ILE A 565 31.96 -8.64 -4.70
CA ILE A 565 32.85 -8.07 -3.69
C ILE A 565 34.31 -8.15 -4.18
N ARG A 566 35.05 -7.06 -4.06
CA ARG A 566 36.49 -7.04 -4.27
C ARG A 566 37.21 -6.93 -2.92
N VAL A 567 38.21 -7.78 -2.74
CA VAL A 567 39.14 -7.76 -1.61
C VAL A 567 40.51 -7.34 -2.11
N GLU A 568 41.07 -6.35 -1.46
CA GLU A 568 42.49 -5.97 -1.63
C GLU A 568 43.22 -6.29 -0.34
N ALA A 569 44.35 -7.00 -0.45
CA ALA A 569 45.20 -7.33 0.67
C ALA A 569 46.64 -6.87 0.35
N ASP A 570 47.21 -6.07 1.22
CA ASP A 570 48.59 -5.60 1.14
C ASP A 570 49.46 -6.42 2.14
N LEU A 571 50.27 -7.28 1.58
CA LEU A 571 51.05 -8.27 2.32
C LEU A 571 52.50 -7.76 2.48
N THR A 572 52.93 -7.55 3.72
CA THR A 572 54.29 -7.09 4.03
C THR A 572 55.37 -8.13 3.72
N THR A 573 54.97 -9.41 3.65
CA THR A 573 55.82 -10.55 3.29
C THR A 573 54.99 -11.54 2.44
N SER A 574 55.69 -12.45 1.74
CA SER A 574 55.02 -13.48 0.95
C SER A 574 54.19 -14.40 1.84
N ALA A 575 52.87 -14.36 1.69
CA ALA A 575 51.89 -15.10 2.51
C ALA A 575 50.85 -15.81 1.67
N THR A 576 50.28 -16.90 2.19
CA THR A 576 49.11 -17.57 1.57
C THR A 576 47.84 -16.92 2.05
N THR A 577 47.17 -16.25 1.13
CA THR A 577 45.89 -15.55 1.40
C THR A 577 44.71 -16.39 1.00
N THR A 578 43.70 -16.44 1.86
CA THR A 578 42.35 -17.01 1.58
C THR A 578 41.31 -15.97 1.89
N VAL A 579 40.24 -15.96 1.09
CA VAL A 579 39.05 -15.11 1.31
C VAL A 579 37.81 -15.99 1.39
N GLU A 580 37.05 -15.79 2.44
CA GLU A 580 35.75 -16.45 2.65
C GLU A 580 34.70 -15.36 2.84
N VAL A 581 33.55 -15.52 2.17
CA VAL A 581 32.41 -14.60 2.28
C VAL A 581 31.23 -15.35 2.87
N TYR A 582 30.68 -14.81 3.94
CA TYR A 582 29.56 -15.38 4.67
C TYR A 582 28.35 -14.44 4.58
N ALA A 583 27.16 -15.02 4.45
CA ALA A 583 25.93 -14.29 4.72
C ALA A 583 25.79 -14.00 6.23
N MET A 584 24.92 -13.08 6.61
CA MET A 584 24.76 -12.68 8.02
C MET A 584 24.25 -13.82 8.93
N ASP A 585 23.67 -14.87 8.35
CA ASP A 585 23.25 -16.10 9.06
C ASP A 585 24.41 -17.08 9.29
N GLY A 586 25.63 -16.72 8.88
CA GLY A 586 26.83 -17.56 8.99
C GLY A 586 27.03 -18.56 7.83
N THR A 587 26.15 -18.56 6.84
CA THR A 587 26.30 -19.43 5.65
C THR A 587 27.46 -18.98 4.79
N LEU A 588 28.39 -19.88 4.47
CA LEU A 588 29.49 -19.62 3.55
C LEU A 588 28.95 -19.53 2.11
N VAL A 589 28.99 -18.34 1.50
CA VAL A 589 28.47 -18.08 0.15
C VAL A 589 29.56 -18.07 -0.92
N TYR A 590 30.81 -17.79 -0.53
CA TYR A 590 31.95 -17.84 -1.45
C TYR A 590 33.23 -18.14 -0.70
N LYS A 591 34.13 -18.90 -1.34
CA LYS A 591 35.49 -19.14 -0.87
C LYS A 591 36.47 -19.08 -2.04
N ALA A 592 37.42 -18.15 -1.96
CA ALA A 592 38.48 -18.07 -2.92
C ALA A 592 39.50 -19.21 -2.69
N SER A 593 40.08 -19.71 -3.78
CA SER A 593 41.21 -20.64 -3.68
C SER A 593 42.40 -19.96 -3.00
N PRO A 594 43.13 -20.66 -2.12
CA PRO A 594 44.33 -20.12 -1.50
C PRO A 594 45.34 -19.61 -2.54
N ARG A 595 45.82 -18.39 -2.36
CA ARG A 595 46.77 -17.75 -3.28
C ARG A 595 47.98 -17.24 -2.51
N LYS A 596 49.15 -17.65 -2.94
CA LYS A 596 50.40 -17.10 -2.40
C LYS A 596 50.72 -15.79 -3.13
N ALA A 597 50.90 -14.72 -2.39
CA ALA A 597 51.19 -13.40 -2.92
C ALA A 597 52.09 -12.60 -1.96
N GLU A 598 52.70 -11.53 -2.45
CA GLU A 598 53.48 -10.54 -1.72
C GLU A 598 53.11 -9.15 -2.26
N GLY A 599 53.07 -8.13 -1.39
CA GLY A 599 52.58 -6.81 -1.73
C GLY A 599 51.05 -6.77 -1.95
N LEU A 600 50.59 -5.78 -2.70
CA LEU A 600 49.16 -5.59 -2.96
C LEU A 600 48.62 -6.69 -3.89
N THR A 601 47.67 -7.47 -3.38
CA THR A 601 46.94 -8.49 -4.15
C THR A 601 45.45 -8.21 -4.14
N THR A 602 44.80 -8.49 -5.28
CA THR A 602 43.35 -8.28 -5.45
C THR A 602 42.66 -9.61 -5.69
N ILE A 603 41.54 -9.85 -5.00
CA ILE A 603 40.71 -11.05 -5.11
C ILE A 603 39.28 -10.62 -5.36
N ASP A 604 38.75 -10.99 -6.53
CA ASP A 604 37.33 -10.75 -6.86
C ASP A 604 36.46 -11.94 -6.41
N CYS A 605 35.44 -11.64 -5.62
CA CYS A 605 34.50 -12.59 -5.08
C CYS A 605 33.13 -12.39 -5.79
N PRO A 606 32.75 -13.24 -6.77
CA PRO A 606 31.55 -13.07 -7.57
C PRO A 606 30.31 -13.50 -6.78
N VAL A 607 30.01 -12.78 -5.71
CA VAL A 607 28.84 -12.99 -4.88
C VAL A 607 27.64 -12.35 -5.56
N LYS A 608 26.63 -13.16 -5.86
CA LYS A 608 25.37 -12.70 -6.47
C LYS A 608 24.27 -12.67 -5.41
N GLY A 609 23.64 -11.55 -5.27
CA GLY A 609 22.57 -11.32 -4.30
C GLY A 609 22.80 -10.02 -3.55
N ARG A 610 21.72 -9.30 -3.26
CA ARG A 610 21.79 -8.11 -2.42
C ARG A 610 21.78 -8.54 -0.95
N GLY A 611 22.57 -7.89 -0.10
CA GLY A 611 22.62 -8.19 1.32
C GLY A 611 23.91 -7.78 1.99
N ALA A 612 23.90 -7.85 3.31
CA ALA A 612 25.13 -7.71 4.11
C ALA A 612 25.88 -9.04 4.16
N TYR A 613 27.19 -8.96 3.97
CA TYR A 613 28.10 -10.09 3.97
C TYR A 613 29.28 -9.83 4.90
N ILE A 614 29.75 -10.89 5.56
CA ILE A 614 31.01 -10.87 6.31
C ILE A 614 32.10 -11.46 5.42
N VAL A 615 33.12 -10.68 5.14
CA VAL A 615 34.27 -11.10 4.36
C VAL A 615 35.44 -11.37 5.33
N ARG A 616 35.90 -12.61 5.39
CA ARG A 616 37.03 -13.04 6.20
C ARG A 616 38.24 -13.21 5.30
N VAL A 617 39.27 -12.43 5.58
CA VAL A 617 40.57 -12.51 4.89
C VAL A 617 41.59 -13.12 5.85
N THR A 618 42.26 -14.18 5.42
CA THR A 618 43.26 -14.87 6.22
C THR A 618 44.57 -14.87 5.46
N ALA A 619 45.67 -14.45 6.10
CA ALA A 619 47.04 -14.51 5.56
C ALA A 619 47.95 -15.13 6.60
N ASP A 620 48.52 -16.31 6.30
CA ASP A 620 49.40 -17.09 7.18
C ASP A 620 48.97 -17.17 8.65
N GLY A 621 47.66 -17.42 8.85
CA GLY A 621 47.04 -17.59 10.18
C GLY A 621 46.53 -16.27 10.82
N ASN A 622 46.90 -15.11 10.32
CA ASN A 622 46.32 -13.83 10.73
C ASN A 622 44.99 -13.60 10.01
N VAL A 623 43.99 -13.07 10.71
CA VAL A 623 42.64 -12.93 10.19
C VAL A 623 42.19 -11.49 10.31
N GLN A 624 41.66 -10.94 9.22
CA GLN A 624 40.89 -9.68 9.20
C GLN A 624 39.48 -9.94 8.70
N THR A 625 38.50 -9.17 9.20
CA THR A 625 37.09 -9.35 8.87
C THR A 625 36.51 -8.02 8.46
N HIS A 626 35.77 -8.02 7.35
CA HIS A 626 35.12 -6.86 6.80
C HIS A 626 33.60 -7.14 6.61
N LYS A 627 32.80 -6.15 6.82
CA LYS A 627 31.37 -6.20 6.45
C LYS A 627 31.20 -5.46 5.12
N VAL A 628 30.54 -6.08 4.16
CA VAL A 628 30.25 -5.49 2.84
C VAL A 628 28.77 -5.65 2.55
N ILE A 629 28.15 -4.60 2.05
CA ILE A 629 26.74 -4.62 1.60
C ILE A 629 26.73 -4.59 0.06
N LEU A 630 26.03 -5.57 -0.58
CA LEU A 630 25.84 -5.67 -2.03
C LEU A 630 24.45 -5.19 -2.44
#